data_8df7a73bb0a473f8d94d21307cb7c30c
#
_entry.id   8df7a73bb0a473f8d94d21307cb7c30c
#
_cell.length_a   1.000
_cell.length_b   1.000
_cell.length_c   1.000
_cell.angle_alpha   90.00
_cell.angle_beta   90.00
_cell.angle_gamma   90.00
#
_symmetry.space_group_name_H-M   'P 1'
#
loop_
_entity.id
_entity.type
_entity.pdbx_description
1 polymer ?
#
loop_
_entity_poly.entity_id
_entity_poly.type
_entity_poly.pdbx_seq_one_letter_code
_entity_poly.pdbx_strand_id
1 'polypeptide(L)'
;MNTSVEHRLLMGHMDVEHILERKRHLRMRKAMSNYQLAVHNKQECARDTFLDEVLKIERDFQEELSEYDKMFDYALYFEREKKENDK
;
A
#
# COMPACT_ATOMS: atom_id res chain seq x y z
N MET A 1 -26.24 6.71 -16.76
CA MET A 1 -24.96 7.26 -17.19
C MET A 1 -23.89 6.20 -17.11
N ASN A 2 -23.21 5.97 -18.21
CA ASN A 2 -22.11 5.03 -18.21
C ASN A 2 -20.87 5.73 -17.68
N THR A 3 -20.38 5.30 -16.53
CA THR A 3 -19.08 5.71 -16.04
C THR A 3 -18.02 5.22 -16.99
N SER A 4 -17.09 6.08 -17.39
CA SER A 4 -16.00 5.68 -18.26
C SER A 4 -15.12 4.63 -17.57
N VAL A 5 -14.44 3.82 -18.35
CA VAL A 5 -13.50 2.82 -17.80
C VAL A 5 -12.39 3.52 -17.01
N GLU A 6 -11.94 4.70 -17.50
CA GLU A 6 -10.95 5.50 -16.76
C GLU A 6 -11.44 5.88 -15.37
N HIS A 7 -12.72 6.28 -15.25
CA HIS A 7 -13.30 6.62 -13.96
C HIS A 7 -13.32 5.41 -13.01
N ARG A 8 -13.70 4.23 -13.54
CA ARG A 8 -13.71 2.99 -12.75
C ARG A 8 -12.31 2.62 -12.28
N LEU A 9 -11.31 2.78 -13.14
CA LEU A 9 -9.91 2.52 -12.79
C LEU A 9 -9.43 3.47 -11.69
N LEU A 10 -9.79 4.75 -11.78
CA LEU A 10 -9.45 5.73 -10.76
C LEU A 10 -10.07 5.40 -9.40
N MET A 11 -11.34 5.00 -9.39
CA MET A 11 -12.02 4.63 -8.15
C MET A 11 -11.40 3.37 -7.54
N GLY A 12 -11.11 2.36 -8.37
CA GLY A 12 -10.44 1.15 -7.93
C GLY A 12 -9.04 1.42 -7.37
N HIS A 13 -8.30 2.35 -7.99
CA HIS A 13 -6.98 2.76 -7.54
C HIS A 13 -7.05 3.39 -6.14
N MET A 14 -8.00 4.28 -5.91
CA MET A 14 -8.19 4.90 -4.61
C MET A 14 -8.54 3.86 -3.54
N ASP A 15 -9.41 2.90 -3.87
CA ASP A 15 -9.79 1.83 -2.95
C ASP A 15 -8.59 0.96 -2.56
N VAL A 16 -7.73 0.64 -3.51
CA VAL A 16 -6.52 -0.16 -3.24
C VAL A 16 -5.53 0.62 -2.40
N GLU A 17 -5.35 1.92 -2.65
CA GLU A 17 -4.51 2.76 -1.80
C GLU A 17 -5.00 2.73 -0.35
N HIS A 18 -6.30 2.86 -0.13
CA HIS A 18 -6.89 2.79 1.21
C HIS A 18 -6.65 1.44 1.87
N ILE A 19 -6.77 0.35 1.11
CA ILE A 19 -6.52 -1.00 1.62
C ILE A 19 -5.05 -1.15 2.05
N LEU A 20 -4.12 -0.66 1.24
CA LEU A 20 -2.69 -0.73 1.54
C LEU A 20 -2.34 0.12 2.76
N GLU A 21 -2.92 1.32 2.87
CA GLU A 21 -2.72 2.19 4.03
C GLU A 21 -3.26 1.53 5.31
N ARG A 22 -4.41 0.91 5.23
CA ARG A 22 -5.00 0.20 6.38
C ARG A 22 -4.12 -0.98 6.79
N LYS A 23 -3.61 -1.73 5.83
CA LYS A 23 -2.67 -2.83 6.09
C LYS A 23 -1.42 -2.33 6.80
N ARG A 24 -0.83 -1.23 6.31
CA ARG A 24 0.31 -0.59 6.96
C ARG A 24 -0.01 -0.21 8.39
N HIS A 25 -1.14 0.46 8.59
CA HIS A 25 -1.57 0.92 9.91
C HIS A 25 -1.72 -0.25 10.89
N LEU A 26 -2.35 -1.35 10.46
CA LEU A 26 -2.54 -2.52 11.30
C LEU A 26 -1.21 -3.18 11.66
N ARG A 27 -0.28 -3.26 10.72
CA ARG A 27 1.06 -3.78 10.98
C ARG A 27 1.83 -2.90 11.95
N MET A 28 1.72 -1.57 11.82
CA MET A 28 2.36 -0.62 12.72
C MET A 28 1.81 -0.76 14.15
N ARG A 29 0.51 -0.91 14.29
CA ARG A 29 -0.12 -1.12 15.61
C ARG A 29 0.38 -2.40 16.26
N LYS A 30 0.50 -3.47 15.49
CA LYS A 30 1.02 -4.74 15.99
C LYS A 30 2.48 -4.60 16.42
N ALA A 31 3.31 -3.94 15.61
CA ALA A 31 4.70 -3.69 15.93
C ALA A 31 4.83 -2.87 17.22
N MET A 32 4.00 -1.86 17.38
CA MET A 32 3.99 -1.04 18.61
C MET A 32 3.59 -1.87 19.84
N SER A 33 2.57 -2.72 19.72
CA SER A 33 2.16 -3.61 20.80
C SER A 33 3.28 -4.57 21.19
N ASN A 34 3.96 -5.14 20.21
CA ASN A 34 5.09 -6.04 20.45
C ASN A 34 6.25 -5.30 21.13
N TYR A 35 6.51 -4.07 20.72
CA TYR A 35 7.53 -3.24 21.33
C TYR A 35 7.22 -2.95 22.80
N GLN A 36 5.99 -2.54 23.10
CA GLN A 36 5.57 -2.26 24.45
C GLN A 36 5.70 -3.49 25.35
N LEU A 37 5.33 -4.66 24.83
CA LEU A 37 5.46 -5.92 25.55
C LEU A 37 6.94 -6.26 25.80
N ALA A 38 7.78 -6.08 24.80
CA ALA A 38 9.21 -6.32 24.90
C ALA A 38 9.87 -5.42 25.95
N VAL A 39 9.48 -4.15 25.98
CA VAL A 39 9.97 -3.19 26.99
C VAL A 39 9.51 -3.61 28.38
N HIS A 40 8.24 -4.01 28.52
CA HIS A 40 7.71 -4.49 29.80
C HIS A 40 8.48 -5.71 30.30
N ASN A 41 8.85 -6.61 29.40
CA ASN A 41 9.61 -7.82 29.74
C ASN A 41 11.12 -7.56 29.83
N LYS A 42 11.56 -6.33 29.73
CA LYS A 42 12.97 -5.91 29.83
C LYS A 42 13.87 -6.62 28.82
N GLN A 43 13.34 -6.88 27.62
CA GLN A 43 14.11 -7.49 26.55
C GLN A 43 15.14 -6.49 26.03
N GLU A 44 16.39 -6.96 25.87
CA GLU A 44 17.43 -6.16 25.24
C GLU A 44 17.13 -6.00 23.75
N CYS A 45 17.57 -4.91 23.17
CA CYS A 45 17.39 -4.62 21.74
C CYS A 45 15.92 -4.49 21.27
N ALA A 46 14.97 -4.33 22.21
CA ALA A 46 13.55 -4.14 21.87
C ALA A 46 13.36 -2.95 20.93
N ARG A 47 14.10 -1.85 21.17
CA ARG A 47 14.06 -0.66 20.31
C ARG A 47 14.57 -0.95 18.91
N ASP A 48 15.69 -1.65 18.79
CA ASP A 48 16.29 -1.96 17.49
C ASP A 48 15.38 -2.88 16.68
N THR A 49 14.80 -3.90 17.34
CA THR A 49 13.83 -4.80 16.72
C THR A 49 12.60 -4.03 16.23
N PHE A 50 12.10 -3.11 17.03
CA PHE A 50 10.96 -2.27 16.64
C PHE A 50 11.30 -1.40 15.43
N LEU A 51 12.45 -0.75 15.42
CA LEU A 51 12.88 0.09 14.32
C LEU A 51 13.05 -0.71 13.03
N ASP A 52 13.62 -1.90 13.11
CA ASP A 52 13.76 -2.79 11.94
C ASP A 52 12.38 -3.19 11.40
N GLU A 53 11.44 -3.49 12.27
CA GLU A 53 10.07 -3.84 11.89
C GLU A 53 9.35 -2.68 11.21
N VAL A 54 9.50 -1.47 11.75
CA VAL A 54 8.93 -0.26 11.14
C VAL A 54 9.49 -0.02 9.76
N LEU A 55 10.81 -0.12 9.59
CA LEU A 55 11.46 0.05 8.29
C LEU A 55 10.99 -0.99 7.28
N LYS A 56 10.82 -2.22 7.72
CA LYS A 56 10.31 -3.30 6.86
C LYS A 56 8.87 -3.03 6.42
N ILE A 57 8.01 -2.61 7.35
CA ILE A 57 6.62 -2.28 7.06
C ILE A 57 6.53 -1.15 6.03
N GLU A 58 7.32 -0.09 6.21
CA GLU A 58 7.34 1.04 5.27
C GLU A 58 7.86 0.61 3.90
N ARG A 59 8.91 -0.19 3.85
CA ARG A 59 9.46 -0.68 2.60
C ARG A 59 8.43 -1.54 1.85
N ASP A 60 7.79 -2.48 2.55
CA ASP A 60 6.78 -3.35 1.96
C ASP A 60 5.61 -2.53 1.41
N PHE A 61 5.17 -1.52 2.16
CA PHE A 61 4.11 -0.62 1.71
C PHE A 61 4.51 0.11 0.43
N GLN A 62 5.72 0.68 0.38
CA GLN A 62 6.19 1.41 -0.79
C GLN A 62 6.34 0.50 -2.01
N GLU A 63 6.82 -0.72 -1.83
CA GLU A 63 6.94 -1.70 -2.91
C GLU A 63 5.57 -2.09 -3.46
N GLU A 64 4.63 -2.42 -2.59
CA GLU A 64 3.27 -2.79 -3.01
C GLU A 64 2.57 -1.65 -3.72
N LEU A 65 2.70 -0.43 -3.21
CA LEU A 65 2.11 0.76 -3.81
C LEU A 65 2.73 1.05 -5.18
N SER A 66 4.05 0.95 -5.29
CA SER A 66 4.76 1.17 -6.55
C SER A 66 4.35 0.16 -7.62
N GLU A 67 4.27 -1.12 -7.26
CA GLU A 67 3.84 -2.16 -8.19
C GLU A 67 2.40 -1.93 -8.66
N TYR A 68 1.52 -1.56 -7.74
CA TYR A 68 0.15 -1.27 -8.08
C TYR A 68 0.03 -0.04 -8.98
N ASP A 69 0.79 1.02 -8.70
CA ASP A 69 0.80 2.22 -9.53
C ASP A 69 1.23 1.91 -10.96
N LYS A 70 2.23 1.06 -11.13
CA LYS A 70 2.68 0.63 -12.47
C LYS A 70 1.57 -0.12 -13.21
N MET A 71 0.87 -1.02 -12.53
CA MET A 71 -0.24 -1.75 -13.13
C MET A 71 -1.38 -0.82 -13.51
N PHE A 72 -1.68 0.15 -12.66
CA PHE A 72 -2.71 1.15 -12.90
C PHE A 72 -2.37 2.01 -14.11
N ASP A 73 -1.15 2.51 -14.18
CA ASP A 73 -0.68 3.31 -15.30
C ASP A 73 -0.75 2.54 -16.62
N TYR A 74 -0.40 1.26 -16.60
CA TYR A 74 -0.47 0.38 -17.74
C TYR A 74 -1.91 0.21 -18.22
N ALA A 75 -2.83 -0.03 -17.29
CA ALA A 75 -4.24 -0.19 -17.61
C ALA A 75 -4.83 1.07 -18.23
N LEU A 76 -4.49 2.24 -17.67
CA LEU A 76 -4.91 3.53 -18.25
C LEU A 76 -4.36 3.75 -19.63
N TYR A 77 -3.10 3.42 -19.84
CA TYR A 77 -2.46 3.55 -21.15
C TYR A 77 -3.19 2.73 -22.21
N PHE A 78 -3.49 1.47 -21.91
CA PHE A 78 -4.20 0.59 -22.83
C PHE A 78 -5.60 1.10 -23.13
N GLU A 79 -6.32 1.60 -22.16
CA GLU A 79 -7.67 2.13 -22.36
C GLU A 79 -7.66 3.37 -23.25
N ARG A 80 -6.69 4.24 -23.07
CA ARG A 80 -6.54 5.46 -23.90
C ARG A 80 -6.18 5.09 -25.34
N GLU A 81 -5.26 4.16 -25.52
CA GLU A 81 -4.85 3.70 -26.84
C GLU A 81 -6.03 3.04 -27.58
N LYS A 82 -6.82 2.24 -26.89
CA LYS A 82 -8.00 1.60 -27.46
C LYS A 82 -9.02 2.64 -27.94
N LYS A 83 -9.25 3.70 -27.20
CA LYS A 83 -10.15 4.78 -27.60
C LYS A 83 -9.65 5.51 -28.84
N GLU A 84 -8.36 5.73 -28.98
CA GLU A 84 -7.78 6.37 -30.15
C GLU A 84 -7.94 5.49 -31.40
N ASN A 85 -7.81 4.17 -31.27
CA ASN A 85 -7.93 3.24 -32.39
C ASN A 85 -9.36 3.00 -32.83
N ASP A 86 -10.34 3.31 -32.01
CA ASP A 86 -11.77 3.13 -32.32
C ASP A 86 -12.38 4.32 -33.08
N LYS A 87 -11.60 5.29 -33.51
CA LYS A 87 -12.08 6.43 -34.31
C LYS A 87 -12.17 6.12 -35.78
#